data_7be6bdb30db8588ef9879af960eb9979
#
_entry.id   7be6bdb30db8588ef9879af960eb9979
#
_cell.length_a   1.000
_cell.length_b   1.000
_cell.length_c   1.000
_cell.angle_alpha   90.00
_cell.angle_beta   90.00
_cell.angle_gamma   90.00
#
_symmetry.space_group_name_H-M   'P 1'
#
loop_
_entity.id
_entity.type
_entity.pdbx_description
1 polymer ?
#
loop_
_entity_poly.entity_id
_entity_poly.type
_entity_poly.pdbx_seq_one_letter_code
_entity_poly.pdbx_strand_id
1 'polypeptide(L)'
;MRKLTISTVFMMGLLILCRFATASDAGPKVTPDEAVQRLTDGNARFVHGASTHPNATEARREQTAAGGQHPFVTILSCSDSRVPLELVFDQGIGDIFVVRVAGNVCGVNEMGSIEYGVDHVGTPLFVVLGHTECGAVKAAATEGEVHGNVKPLVAQIAPAVAAAQAAHPDLHGIDLAPAVTEANVWQSVKDLFAHSLTMRHCAQSGKVKVVGAIYDVKTGRVKWLGEHPRQADLLKGTE
;
A
#
# COMPACT_ATOMS: atom_id res chain seq x y z
N MET A 1 -1.93 42.30 -71.75
CA MET A 1 -2.12 42.69 -70.33
C MET A 1 -2.89 41.59 -69.66
N ARG A 2 -2.18 40.69 -68.91
CA ARG A 2 -2.77 39.57 -68.19
C ARG A 2 -2.82 39.97 -66.68
N LYS A 3 -4.02 40.03 -66.14
CA LYS A 3 -4.25 40.31 -64.72
C LYS A 3 -4.00 39.01 -63.88
N LEU A 4 -3.07 39.10 -62.95
CA LEU A 4 -2.76 38.03 -61.99
C LEU A 4 -3.69 38.18 -60.81
N THR A 5 -4.57 37.22 -60.60
CA THR A 5 -5.44 37.12 -59.38
C THR A 5 -4.72 36.31 -58.30
N ILE A 6 -4.39 36.96 -57.19
CA ILE A 6 -3.81 36.34 -56.01
C ILE A 6 -4.96 35.76 -55.21
N SER A 7 -4.97 34.43 -55.12
CA SER A 7 -5.93 33.67 -54.24
C SER A 7 -5.34 33.53 -52.85
N THR A 8 -5.94 34.22 -51.89
CA THR A 8 -5.55 34.14 -50.48
C THR A 8 -6.19 32.90 -49.86
N VAL A 9 -5.37 31.88 -49.60
CA VAL A 9 -5.82 30.66 -48.85
C VAL A 9 -5.80 31.00 -47.36
N PHE A 10 -6.98 31.06 -46.78
CA PHE A 10 -7.18 31.23 -45.33
C PHE A 10 -6.97 29.85 -44.64
N MET A 11 -5.81 29.66 -44.00
CA MET A 11 -5.50 28.46 -43.24
C MET A 11 -6.11 28.60 -41.83
N MET A 12 -7.28 28.03 -41.64
CA MET A 12 -7.97 27.98 -40.36
C MET A 12 -7.29 26.93 -39.46
N GLY A 13 -6.38 27.38 -38.61
CA GLY A 13 -5.71 26.53 -37.61
C GLY A 13 -6.70 26.06 -36.54
N LEU A 14 -7.01 24.79 -36.55
CA LEU A 14 -7.81 24.12 -35.51
C LEU A 14 -6.96 24.01 -34.25
N LEU A 15 -7.11 24.94 -33.31
CA LEU A 15 -6.57 24.82 -31.95
C LEU A 15 -7.34 23.72 -31.20
N ILE A 16 -6.75 22.54 -31.15
CA ILE A 16 -7.23 21.49 -30.26
C ILE A 16 -6.84 21.91 -28.82
N LEU A 17 -7.79 22.53 -28.11
CA LEU A 17 -7.68 22.69 -26.65
C LEU A 17 -7.75 21.31 -26.01
N CYS A 18 -6.60 20.74 -25.68
CA CYS A 18 -6.55 19.63 -24.69
C CYS A 18 -7.10 20.16 -23.36
N ARG A 19 -8.38 19.94 -23.11
CA ARG A 19 -8.94 20.12 -21.76
C ARG A 19 -8.35 19.03 -20.90
N PHE A 20 -7.32 19.37 -20.12
CA PHE A 20 -7.00 18.58 -18.94
C PHE A 20 -8.26 18.59 -18.07
N ALA A 21 -8.88 17.42 -17.91
CA ALA A 21 -9.97 17.25 -16.98
C ALA A 21 -9.44 17.64 -15.60
N THR A 22 -9.87 18.78 -15.10
CA THR A 22 -9.68 19.16 -13.69
C THR A 22 -10.37 18.09 -12.87
N ALA A 23 -9.67 17.54 -11.89
CA ALA A 23 -10.20 16.57 -10.93
C ALA A 23 -11.60 17.06 -10.49
N SER A 24 -12.61 16.24 -10.76
CA SER A 24 -13.97 16.50 -10.33
C SER A 24 -14.00 16.57 -8.82
N ASP A 25 -14.78 17.48 -8.31
CA ASP A 25 -15.12 17.73 -6.91
C ASP A 25 -15.45 16.39 -6.21
N ALA A 26 -14.42 15.74 -5.68
CA ALA A 26 -14.59 14.54 -4.89
C ALA A 26 -15.20 15.00 -3.56
N GLY A 27 -16.31 14.39 -3.15
CA GLY A 27 -16.95 14.62 -1.85
C GLY A 27 -15.95 14.64 -0.69
N PRO A 28 -16.34 14.91 0.56
CA PRO A 28 -15.41 15.16 1.65
C PRO A 28 -14.35 14.06 1.72
N LYS A 29 -13.07 14.46 1.56
CA LYS A 29 -11.95 13.52 1.55
C LYS A 29 -11.92 12.80 2.90
N VAL A 30 -11.90 11.49 2.87
CA VAL A 30 -11.71 10.65 4.05
C VAL A 30 -10.41 11.06 4.73
N THR A 31 -10.46 11.34 6.02
CA THR A 31 -9.25 11.62 6.80
C THR A 31 -8.47 10.32 7.07
N PRO A 32 -7.15 10.39 7.37
CA PRO A 32 -6.37 9.20 7.72
C PRO A 32 -6.97 8.42 8.90
N ASP A 33 -7.48 9.11 9.92
CA ASP A 33 -8.04 8.47 11.10
C ASP A 33 -9.40 7.81 10.81
N GLU A 34 -10.24 8.44 9.98
CA GLU A 34 -11.46 7.81 9.47
C GLU A 34 -11.14 6.57 8.61
N ALA A 35 -10.07 6.59 7.83
CA ALA A 35 -9.62 5.44 7.06
C ALA A 35 -9.20 4.27 7.96
N VAL A 36 -8.43 4.53 9.02
CA VAL A 36 -8.08 3.52 10.05
C VAL A 36 -9.34 2.98 10.72
N GLN A 37 -10.29 3.85 11.07
CA GLN A 37 -11.53 3.43 11.72
C GLN A 37 -12.38 2.54 10.81
N ARG A 38 -12.54 2.88 9.52
CA ARG A 38 -13.26 2.04 8.53
C ARG A 38 -12.66 0.64 8.43
N LEU A 39 -11.32 0.53 8.38
CA LEU A 39 -10.64 -0.77 8.34
C LEU A 39 -10.83 -1.53 9.66
N THR A 40 -10.77 -0.85 10.79
CA THR A 40 -10.96 -1.45 12.14
C THR A 40 -12.36 -2.01 12.29
N ASP A 41 -13.38 -1.24 11.92
CA ASP A 41 -14.79 -1.66 11.98
C ASP A 41 -15.06 -2.80 11.00
N GLY A 42 -14.47 -2.74 9.80
CA GLY A 42 -14.57 -3.81 8.81
C GLY A 42 -13.94 -5.11 9.30
N ASN A 43 -12.74 -5.05 9.88
CA ASN A 43 -12.12 -6.23 10.49
C ASN A 43 -12.92 -6.78 11.67
N ALA A 44 -13.51 -5.92 12.48
CA ALA A 44 -14.39 -6.38 13.56
C ALA A 44 -15.61 -7.15 12.99
N ARG A 45 -16.25 -6.66 11.93
CA ARG A 45 -17.35 -7.38 11.27
C ARG A 45 -16.89 -8.74 10.71
N PHE A 46 -15.74 -8.77 10.02
CA PHE A 46 -15.16 -10.00 9.51
C PHE A 46 -14.93 -11.04 10.62
N VAL A 47 -14.29 -10.65 11.71
CA VAL A 47 -14.01 -11.54 12.86
C VAL A 47 -15.27 -12.09 13.51
N HIS A 48 -16.34 -11.29 13.55
CA HIS A 48 -17.61 -11.71 14.16
C HIS A 48 -18.57 -12.42 13.19
N GLY A 49 -18.16 -12.69 11.94
CA GLY A 49 -19.03 -13.30 10.92
C GLY A 49 -20.22 -12.42 10.52
N ALA A 50 -20.08 -11.10 10.65
CA ALA A 50 -21.11 -10.10 10.37
C ALA A 50 -20.72 -9.20 9.17
N SER A 51 -19.90 -9.71 8.26
CA SER A 51 -19.48 -8.99 7.06
C SER A 51 -20.68 -8.55 6.22
N THR A 52 -20.62 -7.31 5.74
CA THR A 52 -21.70 -6.70 4.93
C THR A 52 -21.38 -6.69 3.44
N HIS A 53 -20.12 -6.98 3.08
CA HIS A 53 -19.62 -6.98 1.70
C HIS A 53 -20.00 -5.69 0.93
N PRO A 54 -19.66 -4.50 1.47
CA PRO A 54 -20.02 -3.25 0.83
C PRO A 54 -19.36 -3.14 -0.55
N ASN A 55 -19.95 -2.33 -1.43
CA ASN A 55 -19.36 -2.04 -2.75
C ASN A 55 -19.02 -3.28 -3.61
N ALA A 56 -19.74 -4.40 -3.45
CA ALA A 56 -19.54 -5.65 -4.21
C ALA A 56 -20.59 -5.84 -5.33
N THR A 57 -21.33 -4.79 -5.70
CA THR A 57 -22.47 -4.83 -6.63
C THR A 57 -22.06 -4.54 -8.09
N GLU A 58 -22.95 -4.87 -9.03
CA GLU A 58 -22.83 -4.49 -10.43
C GLU A 58 -22.79 -2.98 -10.60
N ALA A 59 -23.72 -2.27 -9.96
CA ALA A 59 -23.75 -0.81 -9.99
C ALA A 59 -22.42 -0.17 -9.52
N ARG A 60 -21.75 -0.76 -8.55
CA ARG A 60 -20.43 -0.28 -8.11
C ARG A 60 -19.37 -0.48 -9.20
N ARG A 61 -19.39 -1.62 -9.91
CA ARG A 61 -18.47 -1.84 -11.05
C ARG A 61 -18.68 -0.80 -12.14
N GLU A 62 -19.92 -0.54 -12.51
CA GLU A 62 -20.27 0.48 -13.50
C GLU A 62 -19.83 1.88 -13.05
N GLN A 63 -20.11 2.25 -11.80
CA GLN A 63 -19.70 3.52 -11.21
C GLN A 63 -18.18 3.72 -11.28
N THR A 64 -17.40 2.71 -10.87
CA THR A 64 -15.93 2.82 -10.86
C THR A 64 -15.33 2.74 -12.28
N ALA A 65 -15.96 2.02 -13.19
CA ALA A 65 -15.54 2.00 -14.60
C ALA A 65 -15.73 3.36 -15.28
N ALA A 66 -16.83 4.05 -14.98
CA ALA A 66 -17.12 5.36 -15.55
C ALA A 66 -16.40 6.52 -14.84
N GLY A 67 -16.29 6.47 -13.51
CA GLY A 67 -15.78 7.55 -12.66
C GLY A 67 -14.34 7.38 -12.17
N GLY A 68 -13.68 6.26 -12.49
CA GLY A 68 -12.34 5.93 -11.99
C GLY A 68 -12.35 5.39 -10.57
N GLN A 69 -11.13 5.24 -9.99
CA GLN A 69 -10.95 4.71 -8.66
C GLN A 69 -10.67 5.82 -7.63
N HIS A 70 -11.26 5.70 -6.47
CA HIS A 70 -11.08 6.62 -5.34
C HIS A 70 -10.93 5.84 -4.03
N PRO A 71 -9.89 5.00 -3.90
CA PRO A 71 -9.64 4.24 -2.69
C PRO A 71 -9.30 5.19 -1.54
N PHE A 72 -9.68 4.80 -0.32
CA PHE A 72 -9.36 5.58 0.88
C PHE A 72 -8.08 5.12 1.58
N VAL A 73 -7.44 4.06 1.09
CA VAL A 73 -6.21 3.49 1.65
C VAL A 73 -5.38 2.78 0.58
N THR A 74 -4.07 2.85 0.70
CA THR A 74 -3.11 1.97 0.03
C THR A 74 -2.57 0.96 1.04
N ILE A 75 -2.56 -0.34 0.71
CA ILE A 75 -2.06 -1.40 1.60
C ILE A 75 -0.98 -2.20 0.89
N LEU A 76 0.24 -2.23 1.46
CA LEU A 76 1.27 -3.21 1.15
C LEU A 76 1.07 -4.45 2.02
N SER A 77 0.89 -5.61 1.39
CA SER A 77 0.64 -6.87 2.11
C SER A 77 1.34 -8.07 1.45
N CYS A 78 1.30 -9.20 2.15
CA CYS A 78 1.79 -10.46 1.58
C CYS A 78 0.86 -10.99 0.49
N SER A 79 1.46 -11.70 -0.50
CA SER A 79 0.71 -12.45 -1.53
C SER A 79 0.09 -13.74 -1.00
N ASP A 80 0.22 -14.06 0.29
CA ASP A 80 -0.35 -15.26 0.91
C ASP A 80 -1.87 -15.32 0.67
N SER A 81 -2.36 -16.45 0.14
CA SER A 81 -3.76 -16.62 -0.24
C SER A 81 -4.74 -16.51 0.94
N ARG A 82 -4.25 -16.64 2.17
CA ARG A 82 -5.04 -16.51 3.41
C ARG A 82 -5.23 -15.05 3.84
N VAL A 83 -4.68 -14.08 3.10
CA VAL A 83 -4.73 -12.64 3.40
C VAL A 83 -5.50 -11.88 2.30
N PRO A 84 -6.80 -12.16 2.09
CA PRO A 84 -7.63 -11.45 1.12
C PRO A 84 -8.08 -10.12 1.74
N LEU A 85 -7.45 -9.02 1.37
CA LEU A 85 -7.59 -7.71 2.04
C LEU A 85 -9.04 -7.22 2.09
N GLU A 86 -9.76 -7.33 0.97
CA GLU A 86 -11.15 -6.89 0.88
C GLU A 86 -12.07 -7.68 1.83
N LEU A 87 -11.79 -8.97 2.05
CA LEU A 87 -12.54 -9.79 3.01
C LEU A 87 -12.13 -9.47 4.44
N VAL A 88 -10.81 -9.41 4.72
CA VAL A 88 -10.27 -9.14 6.06
C VAL A 88 -10.76 -7.82 6.62
N PHE A 89 -10.92 -6.81 5.75
CA PHE A 89 -11.37 -5.48 6.14
C PHE A 89 -12.83 -5.19 5.80
N ASP A 90 -13.59 -6.19 5.29
CA ASP A 90 -14.98 -6.05 4.84
C ASP A 90 -15.17 -4.77 4.01
N GLN A 91 -14.38 -4.66 2.94
CA GLN A 91 -14.40 -3.58 1.95
C GLN A 91 -14.71 -4.15 0.57
N GLY A 92 -14.91 -3.29 -0.42
CA GLY A 92 -15.29 -3.70 -1.76
C GLY A 92 -14.52 -3.00 -2.88
N ILE A 93 -15.11 -3.06 -4.07
CA ILE A 93 -14.49 -2.59 -5.32
C ILE A 93 -14.16 -1.10 -5.22
N GLY A 94 -12.88 -0.77 -5.40
CA GLY A 94 -12.39 0.60 -5.44
C GLY A 94 -12.19 1.25 -4.06
N ASP A 95 -12.29 0.49 -2.96
CA ASP A 95 -12.11 1.00 -1.59
C ASP A 95 -10.64 0.94 -1.14
N ILE A 96 -9.90 -0.10 -1.57
CA ILE A 96 -8.50 -0.33 -1.20
C ILE A 96 -7.63 -0.33 -2.46
N PHE A 97 -6.52 0.40 -2.46
CA PHE A 97 -5.45 0.25 -3.44
C PHE A 97 -4.46 -0.81 -2.93
N VAL A 98 -4.37 -1.94 -3.64
CA VAL A 98 -3.69 -3.14 -3.16
C VAL A 98 -2.32 -3.30 -3.80
N VAL A 99 -1.28 -3.43 -2.98
CA VAL A 99 0.08 -3.84 -3.38
C VAL A 99 0.43 -5.13 -2.64
N ARG A 100 0.77 -6.21 -3.36
CA ARG A 100 1.04 -7.51 -2.74
C ARG A 100 2.29 -8.16 -3.28
N VAL A 101 3.15 -8.61 -2.37
CA VAL A 101 4.35 -9.39 -2.67
C VAL A 101 4.61 -10.36 -1.52
N ALA A 102 5.20 -11.53 -1.78
CA ALA A 102 5.50 -12.49 -0.71
C ALA A 102 6.39 -11.85 0.37
N GLY A 103 5.97 -11.99 1.64
CA GLY A 103 6.66 -11.39 2.78
C GLY A 103 6.49 -9.87 2.93
N ASN A 104 5.56 -9.24 2.24
CA ASN A 104 5.29 -7.79 2.29
C ASN A 104 6.53 -6.88 2.25
N VAL A 105 7.59 -7.30 1.56
CA VAL A 105 8.82 -6.53 1.36
C VAL A 105 8.57 -5.30 0.47
N CYS A 106 9.40 -4.26 0.60
CA CYS A 106 9.21 -3.01 -0.13
C CYS A 106 10.35 -2.81 -1.15
N GLY A 107 10.30 -3.54 -2.26
CA GLY A 107 11.20 -3.37 -3.40
C GLY A 107 10.77 -2.23 -4.34
N VAL A 108 11.54 -2.01 -5.41
CA VAL A 108 11.33 -0.87 -6.33
C VAL A 108 9.94 -0.89 -7.00
N ASN A 109 9.43 -2.07 -7.33
CA ASN A 109 8.11 -2.19 -7.99
C ASN A 109 6.96 -1.91 -7.01
N GLU A 110 7.10 -2.39 -5.77
CA GLU A 110 6.16 -2.12 -4.69
C GLU A 110 6.17 -0.62 -4.34
N MET A 111 7.36 0.01 -4.23
CA MET A 111 7.49 1.46 -4.00
C MET A 111 6.80 2.27 -5.09
N GLY A 112 7.04 1.96 -6.37
CA GLY A 112 6.39 2.65 -7.48
C GLY A 112 4.86 2.53 -7.42
N SER A 113 4.34 1.35 -7.05
CA SER A 113 2.91 1.13 -6.88
C SER A 113 2.34 1.89 -5.67
N ILE A 114 3.08 1.96 -4.56
CA ILE A 114 2.71 2.72 -3.37
C ILE A 114 2.67 4.22 -3.68
N GLU A 115 3.70 4.75 -4.35
CA GLU A 115 3.74 6.15 -4.80
C GLU A 115 2.55 6.48 -5.69
N TYR A 116 2.21 5.57 -6.63
CA TYR A 116 1.05 5.75 -7.48
C TYR A 116 -0.26 5.84 -6.66
N GLY A 117 -0.47 4.93 -5.70
CA GLY A 117 -1.65 4.92 -4.84
C GLY A 117 -1.74 6.18 -3.95
N VAL A 118 -0.61 6.63 -3.39
CA VAL A 118 -0.59 7.76 -2.45
C VAL A 118 -0.54 9.10 -3.18
N ASP A 119 0.35 9.26 -4.16
CA ASP A 119 0.59 10.56 -4.79
C ASP A 119 -0.35 10.85 -5.96
N HIS A 120 -0.58 9.87 -6.85
CA HIS A 120 -1.47 10.04 -8.01
C HIS A 120 -2.94 9.79 -7.69
N VAL A 121 -3.25 8.69 -7.00
CA VAL A 121 -4.65 8.34 -6.65
C VAL A 121 -5.11 9.12 -5.42
N GLY A 122 -4.19 9.50 -4.54
CA GLY A 122 -4.44 10.42 -3.44
C GLY A 122 -4.99 9.75 -2.18
N THR A 123 -4.59 8.50 -1.89
CA THR A 123 -5.01 7.82 -0.65
C THR A 123 -4.40 8.50 0.58
N PRO A 124 -5.22 8.85 1.61
CA PRO A 124 -4.74 9.55 2.80
C PRO A 124 -4.06 8.61 3.82
N LEU A 125 -4.17 7.30 3.65
CA LEU A 125 -3.60 6.29 4.54
C LEU A 125 -2.77 5.29 3.74
N PHE A 126 -1.58 4.96 4.25
CA PHE A 126 -0.78 3.84 3.79
C PHE A 126 -0.54 2.86 4.95
N VAL A 127 -0.81 1.58 4.73
CA VAL A 127 -0.65 0.51 5.70
C VAL A 127 0.35 -0.52 5.20
N VAL A 128 1.35 -0.85 6.03
CA VAL A 128 2.15 -2.07 5.84
C VAL A 128 1.52 -3.16 6.71
N LEU A 129 0.93 -4.16 6.06
CA LEU A 129 0.25 -5.27 6.72
C LEU A 129 1.08 -6.54 6.63
N GLY A 130 1.75 -6.89 7.73
CA GLY A 130 2.31 -8.22 7.95
C GLY A 130 1.22 -9.22 8.36
N HIS A 131 1.59 -10.51 8.44
CA HIS A 131 0.67 -11.52 8.95
C HIS A 131 1.39 -12.64 9.68
N THR A 132 0.72 -13.28 10.63
CA THR A 132 1.24 -14.48 11.32
C THR A 132 1.39 -15.64 10.34
N GLU A 133 2.27 -16.59 10.65
CA GLU A 133 2.48 -17.80 9.83
C GLU A 133 2.97 -17.51 8.37
N CYS A 134 3.63 -16.37 8.13
CA CYS A 134 4.15 -16.02 6.81
C CYS A 134 5.29 -16.95 6.39
N GLY A 135 5.13 -17.63 5.24
CA GLY A 135 6.12 -18.58 4.73
C GLY A 135 7.47 -17.92 4.42
N ALA A 136 7.48 -16.71 3.85
CA ALA A 136 8.70 -15.99 3.52
C ALA A 136 9.46 -15.54 4.80
N VAL A 137 8.72 -15.07 5.82
CA VAL A 137 9.30 -14.71 7.12
C VAL A 137 9.88 -15.94 7.83
N LYS A 138 9.15 -17.07 7.81
CA LYS A 138 9.65 -18.33 8.38
C LYS A 138 10.92 -18.78 7.68
N ALA A 139 10.94 -18.78 6.35
CA ALA A 139 12.11 -19.15 5.56
C ALA A 139 13.34 -18.26 5.91
N ALA A 140 13.14 -16.94 6.07
CA ALA A 140 14.20 -16.03 6.49
C ALA A 140 14.68 -16.32 7.92
N ALA A 141 13.75 -16.53 8.87
CA ALA A 141 14.09 -16.74 10.29
C ALA A 141 14.79 -18.09 10.54
N THR A 142 14.51 -19.12 9.74
CA THR A 142 15.08 -20.47 9.89
C THR A 142 16.25 -20.74 8.94
N GLU A 143 16.67 -19.75 8.14
CA GLU A 143 17.65 -19.94 7.04
C GLU A 143 17.24 -21.09 6.11
N GLY A 144 15.91 -21.24 5.91
CA GLY A 144 15.33 -22.31 5.11
C GLY A 144 15.77 -22.24 3.65
N GLU A 145 15.95 -23.40 3.05
CA GLU A 145 16.38 -23.50 1.67
C GLU A 145 15.31 -22.93 0.72
N VAL A 146 15.68 -21.92 -0.06
CA VAL A 146 14.84 -21.29 -1.09
C VAL A 146 15.59 -21.24 -2.42
N HIS A 147 14.85 -21.36 -3.53
CA HIS A 147 15.45 -21.49 -4.86
C HIS A 147 14.99 -20.37 -5.82
N GLY A 148 15.71 -20.19 -6.91
CA GLY A 148 15.38 -19.29 -7.99
C GLY A 148 15.13 -17.85 -7.51
N ASN A 149 14.10 -17.22 -8.02
CA ASN A 149 13.75 -15.84 -7.70
C ASN A 149 13.15 -15.65 -6.29
N VAL A 150 12.84 -16.72 -5.56
CA VAL A 150 12.43 -16.63 -4.15
C VAL A 150 13.61 -16.23 -3.27
N LYS A 151 14.84 -16.65 -3.63
CA LYS A 151 16.05 -16.34 -2.87
C LYS A 151 16.31 -14.84 -2.69
N PRO A 152 16.39 -14.01 -3.74
CA PRO A 152 16.58 -12.56 -3.59
C PRO A 152 15.38 -11.87 -2.91
N LEU A 153 14.18 -12.42 -3.05
CA LEU A 153 13.00 -11.88 -2.36
C LEU A 153 13.10 -12.09 -0.85
N VAL A 154 13.37 -13.31 -0.38
CA VAL A 154 13.52 -13.65 1.05
C VAL A 154 14.72 -12.92 1.67
N ALA A 155 15.79 -12.69 0.90
CA ALA A 155 16.95 -11.93 1.36
C ALA A 155 16.63 -10.50 1.80
N GLN A 156 15.56 -9.88 1.28
CA GLN A 156 15.10 -8.56 1.72
C GLN A 156 14.57 -8.55 3.17
N ILE A 157 14.25 -9.73 3.74
CA ILE A 157 13.80 -9.87 5.14
C ILE A 157 14.99 -9.97 6.11
N ALA A 158 16.20 -10.23 5.63
CA ALA A 158 17.38 -10.41 6.49
C ALA A 158 17.62 -9.26 7.50
N PRO A 159 17.47 -7.97 7.14
CA PRO A 159 17.60 -6.89 8.13
C PRO A 159 16.57 -6.98 9.27
N ALA A 160 15.35 -7.45 8.98
CA ALA A 160 14.32 -7.66 9.99
C ALA A 160 14.67 -8.85 10.91
N VAL A 161 15.26 -9.92 10.36
CA VAL A 161 15.77 -11.05 11.15
C VAL A 161 16.85 -10.57 12.12
N ALA A 162 17.83 -9.81 11.63
CA ALA A 162 18.90 -9.25 12.46
C ALA A 162 18.36 -8.34 13.59
N ALA A 163 17.40 -7.49 13.26
CA ALA A 163 16.77 -6.61 14.25
C ALA A 163 15.98 -7.40 15.33
N ALA A 164 15.22 -8.41 14.91
CA ALA A 164 14.48 -9.27 15.82
C ALA A 164 15.44 -10.07 16.73
N GLN A 165 16.53 -10.63 16.18
CA GLN A 165 17.54 -11.37 16.94
C GLN A 165 18.24 -10.49 17.97
N ALA A 166 18.54 -9.23 17.61
CA ALA A 166 19.14 -8.28 18.55
C ALA A 166 18.21 -7.93 19.72
N ALA A 167 16.89 -7.85 19.46
CA ALA A 167 15.88 -7.56 20.47
C ALA A 167 15.51 -8.78 21.34
N HIS A 168 15.69 -9.99 20.79
CA HIS A 168 15.32 -11.26 21.44
C HIS A 168 16.45 -12.28 21.28
N PRO A 169 17.59 -12.10 22.00
CA PRO A 169 18.79 -12.92 21.82
C PRO A 169 18.58 -14.41 22.15
N ASP A 170 17.58 -14.72 22.98
CA ASP A 170 17.26 -16.09 23.39
C ASP A 170 16.31 -16.84 22.42
N LEU A 171 15.73 -16.14 21.42
CA LEU A 171 14.83 -16.74 20.43
C LEU A 171 15.58 -17.05 19.14
N HIS A 172 15.33 -18.22 18.55
CA HIS A 172 15.99 -18.65 17.33
C HIS A 172 15.04 -19.39 16.39
N GLY A 173 15.37 -19.42 15.10
CA GLY A 173 14.64 -20.18 14.11
C GLY A 173 13.14 -19.83 14.10
N ILE A 174 12.29 -20.87 14.20
CA ILE A 174 10.83 -20.70 14.12
C ILE A 174 10.25 -19.90 15.27
N ASP A 175 10.86 -19.97 16.46
CA ASP A 175 10.38 -19.24 17.64
C ASP A 175 10.66 -17.72 17.53
N LEU A 176 11.62 -17.33 16.69
CA LEU A 176 11.90 -15.92 16.37
C LEU A 176 10.92 -15.34 15.34
N ALA A 177 10.25 -16.19 14.53
CA ALA A 177 9.43 -15.75 13.41
C ALA A 177 8.33 -14.72 13.77
N PRO A 178 7.65 -14.77 14.92
CA PRO A 178 6.71 -13.73 15.32
C PRO A 178 7.35 -12.35 15.48
N ALA A 179 8.54 -12.28 16.10
CA ALA A 179 9.30 -11.04 16.24
C ALA A 179 9.81 -10.53 14.89
N VAL A 180 10.27 -11.44 14.01
CA VAL A 180 10.66 -11.09 12.63
C VAL A 180 9.47 -10.55 11.85
N THR A 181 8.25 -11.06 12.05
CA THR A 181 7.04 -10.55 11.37
C THR A 181 6.82 -9.06 11.70
N GLU A 182 6.90 -8.67 12.97
CA GLU A 182 6.75 -7.26 13.37
C GLU A 182 7.94 -6.41 12.87
N ALA A 183 9.15 -6.91 13.02
CA ALA A 183 10.36 -6.23 12.53
C ALA A 183 10.33 -6.03 11.01
N ASN A 184 9.76 -6.95 10.25
CA ASN A 184 9.64 -6.87 8.79
C ASN A 184 8.59 -5.83 8.33
N VAL A 185 7.50 -5.65 9.09
CA VAL A 185 6.57 -4.53 8.88
C VAL A 185 7.34 -3.21 8.98
N TRP A 186 8.14 -3.05 10.03
CA TRP A 186 8.94 -1.85 10.23
C TRP A 186 10.09 -1.70 9.25
N GLN A 187 10.69 -2.80 8.79
CA GLN A 187 11.70 -2.77 7.76
C GLN A 187 11.14 -2.23 6.44
N SER A 188 9.94 -2.67 6.05
CA SER A 188 9.28 -2.16 4.84
C SER A 188 8.96 -0.67 4.90
N VAL A 189 8.60 -0.14 6.08
CA VAL A 189 8.44 1.30 6.30
C VAL A 189 9.78 2.04 6.18
N LYS A 190 10.87 1.48 6.74
CA LYS A 190 12.22 2.05 6.63
C LYS A 190 12.69 2.10 5.20
N ASP A 191 12.54 0.98 4.46
CA ASP A 191 12.95 0.88 3.06
C ASP A 191 12.20 1.89 2.20
N LEU A 192 10.88 2.02 2.42
CA LEU A 192 10.06 3.02 1.73
C LEU A 192 10.59 4.42 1.97
N PHE A 193 10.80 4.83 3.22
CA PHE A 193 11.28 6.18 3.53
C PHE A 193 12.75 6.39 3.15
N ALA A 194 13.59 5.34 3.14
CA ALA A 194 14.97 5.45 2.69
C ALA A 194 15.08 5.72 1.18
N HIS A 195 14.21 5.11 0.38
CA HIS A 195 14.35 5.08 -1.07
C HIS A 195 13.27 5.88 -1.83
N SER A 196 12.18 6.31 -1.19
CA SER A 196 11.14 7.13 -1.80
C SER A 196 11.13 8.56 -1.24
N LEU A 197 11.64 9.51 -2.03
CA LEU A 197 11.50 10.96 -1.75
C LEU A 197 10.03 11.38 -1.76
N THR A 198 9.25 10.86 -2.69
CA THR A 198 7.81 11.13 -2.84
C THR A 198 7.06 10.79 -1.55
N MET A 199 7.27 9.57 -1.03
CA MET A 199 6.59 9.12 0.19
C MET A 199 7.03 9.90 1.43
N ARG A 200 8.34 10.22 1.55
CA ARG A 200 8.79 11.13 2.63
C ARG A 200 8.08 12.48 2.58
N HIS A 201 8.03 13.09 1.38
CA HIS A 201 7.36 14.39 1.20
C HIS A 201 5.87 14.33 1.51
N CYS A 202 5.17 13.30 1.04
CA CYS A 202 3.75 13.09 1.35
C CYS A 202 3.50 12.93 2.86
N ALA A 203 4.36 12.17 3.56
CA ALA A 203 4.22 11.97 5.00
C ALA A 203 4.59 13.24 5.79
N GLN A 204 5.67 13.96 5.42
CA GLN A 204 6.07 15.22 6.05
C GLN A 204 5.01 16.33 5.91
N SER A 205 4.34 16.39 4.75
CA SER A 205 3.29 17.38 4.49
C SER A 205 1.94 17.00 5.11
N GLY A 206 1.82 15.82 5.74
CA GLY A 206 0.55 15.32 6.27
C GLY A 206 -0.43 14.84 5.21
N LYS A 207 -0.01 14.71 3.94
CA LYS A 207 -0.83 14.18 2.85
C LYS A 207 -1.18 12.71 3.06
N VAL A 208 -0.28 11.95 3.69
CA VAL A 208 -0.48 10.53 4.01
C VAL A 208 -0.04 10.22 5.44
N LYS A 209 -0.84 9.42 6.15
CA LYS A 209 -0.45 8.75 7.39
C LYS A 209 0.09 7.36 7.06
N VAL A 210 1.23 6.98 7.65
CA VAL A 210 1.87 5.68 7.41
C VAL A 210 1.84 4.88 8.70
N VAL A 211 1.24 3.68 8.66
CA VAL A 211 1.08 2.82 9.84
C VAL A 211 1.44 1.38 9.53
N GLY A 212 1.87 0.65 10.56
CA GLY A 212 2.05 -0.79 10.53
C GLY A 212 0.86 -1.51 11.15
N ALA A 213 0.61 -2.75 10.68
CA ALA A 213 -0.36 -3.66 11.27
C ALA A 213 0.04 -5.12 11.04
N ILE A 214 -0.51 -6.05 11.83
CA ILE A 214 -0.30 -7.49 11.70
C ILE A 214 -1.67 -8.19 11.70
N TYR A 215 -1.93 -8.96 10.65
CA TYR A 215 -3.09 -9.83 10.55
C TYR A 215 -2.78 -11.22 11.11
N ASP A 216 -3.61 -11.68 12.02
CA ASP A 216 -3.53 -13.04 12.56
C ASP A 216 -4.40 -13.97 11.70
N VAL A 217 -3.76 -14.87 10.95
CA VAL A 217 -4.46 -15.80 10.03
C VAL A 217 -5.34 -16.81 10.74
N LYS A 218 -5.11 -17.07 12.05
CA LYS A 218 -5.91 -18.02 12.83
C LYS A 218 -7.19 -17.38 13.35
N THR A 219 -7.09 -16.14 13.86
CA THR A 219 -8.21 -15.46 14.52
C THR A 219 -8.95 -14.49 13.63
N GLY A 220 -8.36 -14.14 12.50
CA GLY A 220 -8.88 -13.10 11.59
C GLY A 220 -8.68 -11.66 12.10
N ARG A 221 -8.04 -11.47 13.24
CA ARG A 221 -7.87 -10.15 13.88
C ARG A 221 -6.68 -9.40 13.29
N VAL A 222 -6.82 -8.09 13.19
CA VAL A 222 -5.73 -7.17 12.84
C VAL A 222 -5.29 -6.44 14.11
N LYS A 223 -3.99 -6.55 14.44
CA LYS A 223 -3.31 -5.76 15.48
C LYS A 223 -2.71 -4.53 14.83
N TRP A 224 -3.19 -3.35 15.18
CA TRP A 224 -2.59 -2.09 14.76
C TRP A 224 -1.31 -1.80 15.56
N LEU A 225 -0.24 -1.47 14.87
CA LEU A 225 1.05 -1.08 15.48
C LEU A 225 1.20 0.44 15.56
N GLY A 226 0.36 1.18 14.83
CA GLY A 226 0.46 2.63 14.70
C GLY A 226 1.58 3.07 13.76
N GLU A 227 2.07 4.28 13.96
CA GLU A 227 3.22 4.82 13.23
C GLU A 227 4.53 4.21 13.75
N HIS A 228 5.56 4.16 12.88
CA HIS A 228 6.88 3.66 13.29
C HIS A 228 7.41 4.49 14.48
N PRO A 229 7.91 3.86 15.58
CA PRO A 229 8.34 4.58 16.79
C PRO A 229 9.36 5.70 16.55
N ARG A 230 10.16 5.59 15.48
CA ARG A 230 11.14 6.59 15.05
C ARG A 230 10.76 7.24 13.71
N GLN A 231 9.46 7.36 13.40
CA GLN A 231 9.02 7.89 12.09
C GLN A 231 9.55 9.29 11.83
N ALA A 232 9.56 10.15 12.84
CA ALA A 232 10.10 11.51 12.70
C ALA A 232 11.57 11.54 12.28
N ASP A 233 12.39 10.57 12.71
CA ASP A 233 13.78 10.45 12.28
C ASP A 233 13.90 9.89 10.85
N LEU A 234 13.11 8.87 10.52
CA LEU A 234 13.08 8.29 9.18
C LEU A 234 12.67 9.32 8.11
N LEU A 235 11.79 10.24 8.47
CA LEU A 235 11.33 11.29 7.57
C LEU A 235 12.41 12.35 7.29
N LYS A 236 13.37 12.56 8.20
CA LYS A 236 14.47 13.52 7.97
C LYS A 236 15.40 13.09 6.83
N GLY A 237 15.40 11.77 6.50
CA GLY A 237 16.35 11.17 5.57
C GLY A 237 17.74 11.02 6.21
N THR A 238 18.54 10.12 5.67
CA THR A 238 19.99 10.14 5.89
C THR A 238 20.57 11.10 4.86
N GLU A 239 21.24 12.16 5.31
CA GLU A 239 22.14 12.97 4.49
C GLU A 239 23.25 12.10 3.88
#